data_0c1543781c5e525241f241076187b504
#
_entry.id   0c1543781c5e525241f241076187b504
#
_cell.length_a   1.000
_cell.length_b   1.000
_cell.length_c   1.000
_cell.angle_alpha   90.00
_cell.angle_beta   90.00
_cell.angle_gamma   90.00
#
_symmetry.space_group_name_H-M   'P 1'
#
loop_
_entity.id
_entity.type
_entity.pdbx_description
1 polymer ?
#
loop_
_entity_poly.entity_id
_entity_poly.type
_entity_poly.pdbx_seq_one_letter_code
_entity_poly.pdbx_strand_id
1 'polypeptide(L)'
;MKLSILFSAVLLGCSLTTQAQVNAADSVMSHAGGNRFSVGGYGEVALSRMFYSNNVYRYMDPGKYKKDPSHGEFSLPHVVVYLGYDFGKGWTMGSEIEFEHGGTGSAYEREYEEGGEWESEVEKGGEVELEQFWLQKSFWQGKLNVRVGHIVVPVGLNNAHHEPLNFFTVYRPEGENTIIPSTWHQTGISLWGRLPQWRYEVQFLAGLDALEFNREGWIHDGTKDPFEFEPANKYGVSARIDNYSLPGLRIGLSGYYGHSIDNTYVRNADGQESKLKGAIAFGSVDFTLDRWNWIVRGQADYGHLSDAYDIVNLGGRQSRTSPYSHDLVGKNAVAVGIEAGYDLFSQIQKLRADNQKFYIFGRYEYYNPYVRDKRQVAYEYTKKQRLAVGVNYYPLPQIVVKADYSHRFLKSPYDNEPSINLGVAYQGFFL
;
A
#
# COMPACT_ATOMS: atom_id res chain seq x y z
N MET A 1 46.70 37.02 -1.65
CA MET A 1 46.18 36.31 -0.47
C MET A 1 44.77 36.82 -0.13
N LYS A 2 43.79 36.61 -0.98
CA LYS A 2 42.35 37.00 -0.74
C LYS A 2 41.39 36.30 -1.73
N LEU A 3 41.71 35.08 -2.20
CA LEU A 3 40.78 34.34 -3.12
C LEU A 3 40.39 32.95 -2.59
N SER A 4 40.91 32.55 -1.39
CA SER A 4 40.69 31.20 -0.84
C SER A 4 39.55 31.11 0.20
N ILE A 5 38.89 32.23 0.56
CA ILE A 5 37.87 32.27 1.60
C ILE A 5 36.46 32.25 1.01
N LEU A 6 36.31 32.52 -0.29
CA LEU A 6 34.98 32.55 -0.94
C LEU A 6 34.50 31.16 -1.39
N PHE A 7 35.35 30.16 -1.48
CA PHE A 7 34.97 28.81 -1.92
C PHE A 7 34.57 27.88 -0.75
N SER A 8 34.90 28.23 0.49
CA SER A 8 34.50 27.43 1.67
C SER A 8 33.11 27.77 2.24
N ALA A 9 32.54 28.90 1.87
CA ALA A 9 31.21 29.34 2.35
C ALA A 9 30.04 28.83 1.48
N VAL A 10 30.31 28.30 0.28
CA VAL A 10 29.27 27.77 -0.62
C VAL A 10 29.05 26.27 -0.40
N LEU A 11 29.93 25.57 0.31
CA LEU A 11 29.81 24.13 0.58
C LEU A 11 29.10 23.77 1.89
N LEU A 12 28.74 24.76 2.72
CA LEU A 12 28.01 24.55 3.99
C LEU A 12 26.49 24.82 3.90
N GLY A 13 25.95 25.10 2.71
CA GLY A 13 24.55 25.48 2.51
C GLY A 13 23.66 24.46 1.85
N CYS A 14 24.09 23.25 1.57
CA CYS A 14 23.32 22.24 0.84
C CYS A 14 23.30 20.85 1.50
N SER A 15 23.22 20.78 2.82
CA SER A 15 22.66 19.58 3.45
C SER A 15 21.16 19.77 3.69
N LEU A 16 20.42 20.07 2.63
CA LEU A 16 19.01 19.71 2.57
C LEU A 16 19.03 18.18 2.44
N THR A 17 18.93 17.52 3.58
CA THR A 17 18.53 16.12 3.62
C THR A 17 17.19 16.04 2.91
N THR A 18 17.20 15.68 1.62
CA THR A 18 16.03 15.07 1.02
C THR A 18 15.72 13.89 1.92
N GLN A 19 14.66 14.00 2.72
CA GLN A 19 14.07 12.83 3.35
C GLN A 19 13.56 11.98 2.17
N ALA A 20 14.43 11.11 1.68
CA ALA A 20 13.99 10.05 0.78
C ALA A 20 12.88 9.32 1.52
N GLN A 21 11.79 9.05 0.84
CA GLN A 21 10.78 8.15 1.38
C GLN A 21 11.50 6.89 1.87
N VAL A 22 11.44 6.67 3.17
CA VAL A 22 12.11 5.56 3.84
C VAL A 22 10.97 4.67 4.31
N ASN A 23 10.98 3.38 3.98
CA ASN A 23 9.98 2.49 4.52
C ASN A 23 10.16 2.34 6.04
N ALA A 24 9.12 1.88 6.76
CA ALA A 24 9.13 1.78 8.21
C ALA A 24 10.35 1.02 8.75
N ALA A 25 10.71 -0.10 8.11
CA ALA A 25 11.87 -0.90 8.51
C ALA A 25 13.20 -0.14 8.33
N ASP A 26 13.35 0.64 7.26
CA ASP A 26 14.51 1.50 7.04
C ASP A 26 14.52 2.68 8.03
N SER A 27 13.36 3.18 8.44
CA SER A 27 13.21 4.26 9.45
C SER A 27 13.68 3.78 10.82
N VAL A 28 13.23 2.60 11.27
CA VAL A 28 13.71 1.98 12.52
C VAL A 28 15.24 1.85 12.51
N MET A 29 15.80 1.41 11.37
CA MET A 29 17.24 1.27 11.21
C MET A 29 17.99 2.61 11.27
N SER A 30 17.43 3.67 10.72
CA SER A 30 18.09 4.99 10.70
C SER A 30 18.12 5.67 12.08
N HIS A 31 17.18 5.33 12.97
CA HIS A 31 17.07 5.92 14.31
C HIS A 31 17.86 5.16 15.38
N ALA A 32 18.34 3.95 15.10
CA ALA A 32 19.17 3.17 16.03
C ALA A 32 20.56 3.79 16.34
N GLY A 33 20.92 4.92 15.73
CA GLY A 33 22.24 5.54 15.87
C GLY A 33 22.55 6.26 17.20
N GLY A 34 21.57 6.45 18.09
CA GLY A 34 21.75 7.16 19.38
C GLY A 34 21.30 6.36 20.60
N ASN A 35 20.12 5.82 20.57
CA ASN A 35 19.55 4.93 21.57
C ASN A 35 19.44 3.52 21.02
N ARG A 36 19.69 2.50 21.86
CA ARG A 36 19.50 1.11 21.43
C ARG A 36 18.05 0.73 21.19
N PHE A 37 17.12 1.45 21.80
CA PHE A 37 15.71 1.25 21.68
C PHE A 37 15.09 2.43 20.94
N SER A 38 14.24 2.15 19.97
CA SER A 38 13.44 3.14 19.24
C SER A 38 11.97 2.79 19.31
N VAL A 39 11.15 3.81 19.52
CA VAL A 39 9.68 3.73 19.53
C VAL A 39 9.15 4.83 18.63
N GLY A 40 8.24 4.48 17.77
CA GLY A 40 7.57 5.42 16.87
C GLY A 40 6.25 4.87 16.42
N GLY A 41 5.72 5.41 15.36
CA GLY A 41 4.49 4.96 14.74
C GLY A 41 3.83 6.04 13.92
N TYR A 42 2.63 5.75 13.47
CA TYR A 42 1.73 6.70 12.85
C TYR A 42 0.30 6.45 13.32
N GLY A 43 -0.57 7.41 13.04
CA GLY A 43 -1.99 7.25 13.27
C GLY A 43 -2.77 8.30 12.51
N GLU A 44 -4.00 7.96 12.17
CA GLU A 44 -4.87 8.82 11.40
C GLU A 44 -6.32 8.75 11.89
N VAL A 45 -6.99 9.89 11.79
CA VAL A 45 -8.42 10.05 12.06
C VAL A 45 -9.04 10.66 10.83
N ALA A 46 -10.11 10.08 10.34
CA ALA A 46 -10.80 10.54 9.15
C ALA A 46 -12.29 10.77 9.40
N LEU A 47 -12.84 11.75 8.69
CA LEU A 47 -14.26 11.99 8.55
C LEU A 47 -14.59 12.10 7.08
N SER A 48 -15.52 11.29 6.61
CA SER A 48 -15.93 11.26 5.21
C SER A 48 -17.41 11.49 5.04
N ARG A 49 -17.77 12.20 4.00
CA ARG A 49 -19.14 12.33 3.51
C ARG A 49 -19.20 11.80 2.07
N MET A 50 -19.75 10.63 1.92
CA MET A 50 -19.98 9.98 0.64
C MET A 50 -21.36 10.39 0.11
N PHE A 51 -21.42 10.82 -1.16
CA PHE A 51 -22.67 11.21 -1.82
C PHE A 51 -23.28 10.06 -2.63
N TYR A 52 -23.04 8.85 -2.21
CA TYR A 52 -23.58 7.59 -2.75
C TYR A 52 -23.97 6.65 -1.61
N SER A 53 -24.68 5.58 -1.93
CA SER A 53 -25.11 4.58 -0.96
C SER A 53 -23.95 3.67 -0.54
N ASN A 54 -23.93 3.26 0.73
CA ASN A 54 -23.06 2.19 1.21
C ASN A 54 -23.60 0.78 0.93
N ASN A 55 -24.69 0.65 0.19
CA ASN A 55 -25.24 -0.64 -0.15
C ASN A 55 -24.44 -1.32 -1.26
N VAL A 56 -23.78 -2.42 -0.95
CA VAL A 56 -22.95 -3.19 -1.89
C VAL A 56 -23.71 -3.70 -3.10
N TYR A 57 -25.00 -4.01 -2.94
CA TYR A 57 -25.86 -4.46 -4.03
C TYR A 57 -26.09 -3.41 -5.12
N ARG A 58 -25.68 -2.14 -4.91
CA ARG A 58 -25.72 -1.09 -5.94
C ARG A 58 -24.97 -1.45 -7.23
N TYR A 59 -23.98 -2.34 -7.14
CA TYR A 59 -23.27 -2.84 -8.31
C TYR A 59 -23.96 -4.04 -8.97
N MET A 60 -24.81 -4.76 -8.27
CA MET A 60 -25.58 -5.88 -8.82
C MET A 60 -26.86 -5.42 -9.49
N ASP A 61 -27.57 -4.47 -8.88
CA ASP A 61 -28.80 -3.88 -9.41
C ASP A 61 -28.77 -2.35 -9.29
N PRO A 62 -27.98 -1.67 -10.13
CA PRO A 62 -27.82 -0.22 -10.04
C PRO A 62 -29.11 0.55 -10.24
N GLY A 63 -30.08 -0.01 -10.96
CA GLY A 63 -31.41 0.61 -11.15
C GLY A 63 -32.22 0.67 -9.86
N LYS A 64 -32.18 -0.39 -9.08
CA LYS A 64 -32.94 -0.54 -7.82
C LYS A 64 -32.40 0.35 -6.71
N TYR A 65 -31.07 0.42 -6.57
CA TYR A 65 -30.41 1.09 -5.44
C TYR A 65 -29.97 2.52 -5.74
N LYS A 66 -30.32 3.07 -6.90
CA LYS A 66 -29.96 4.43 -7.31
C LYS A 66 -30.45 5.53 -6.37
N LYS A 67 -31.53 5.28 -5.63
CA LYS A 67 -32.15 6.25 -4.70
C LYS A 67 -31.83 5.99 -3.24
N ASP A 68 -30.99 5.03 -2.96
CA ASP A 68 -30.58 4.75 -1.59
C ASP A 68 -29.86 5.97 -0.98
N PRO A 69 -30.01 6.21 0.33
CA PRO A 69 -29.45 7.37 0.97
C PRO A 69 -27.92 7.35 0.94
N SER A 70 -27.35 8.53 0.80
CA SER A 70 -25.91 8.76 0.96
C SER A 70 -25.52 8.62 2.43
N HIS A 71 -24.25 8.32 2.70
CA HIS A 71 -23.76 8.05 4.04
C HIS A 71 -22.56 8.93 4.43
N GLY A 72 -22.20 8.90 5.68
CA GLY A 72 -20.99 9.52 6.22
C GLY A 72 -20.38 8.61 7.26
N GLU A 73 -19.08 8.77 7.49
CA GLU A 73 -18.30 7.89 8.33
C GLU A 73 -17.26 8.67 9.14
N PHE A 74 -17.08 8.27 10.40
CA PHE A 74 -15.91 8.59 11.21
C PHE A 74 -15.08 7.32 11.28
N SER A 75 -13.79 7.44 10.95
CA SER A 75 -12.89 6.31 10.92
C SER A 75 -11.59 6.61 11.68
N LEU A 76 -11.02 5.58 12.27
CA LEU A 76 -9.65 5.48 12.73
C LEU A 76 -8.97 4.41 11.86
N PRO A 77 -8.61 4.71 10.61
CA PRO A 77 -8.16 3.68 9.69
C PRO A 77 -7.01 2.87 10.28
N HIS A 78 -5.96 3.55 10.71
CA HIS A 78 -4.76 2.91 11.21
C HIS A 78 -4.21 3.63 12.43
N VAL A 79 -3.79 2.88 13.45
CA VAL A 79 -2.95 3.35 14.56
C VAL A 79 -1.83 2.34 14.75
N VAL A 80 -0.61 2.72 14.41
CA VAL A 80 0.54 1.82 14.30
C VAL A 80 1.63 2.17 15.29
N VAL A 81 2.22 1.16 15.90
CA VAL A 81 3.35 1.27 16.82
C VAL A 81 4.58 0.56 16.25
N TYR A 82 5.66 1.31 16.07
CA TYR A 82 6.97 0.78 15.71
C TYR A 82 7.82 0.53 16.94
N LEU A 83 8.43 -0.65 17.04
CA LEU A 83 9.40 -1.01 18.05
C LEU A 83 10.70 -1.45 17.37
N GLY A 84 11.82 -0.87 17.76
CA GLY A 84 13.11 -1.23 17.24
C GLY A 84 14.13 -1.44 18.36
N TYR A 85 15.07 -2.40 18.18
CA TYR A 85 16.16 -2.58 19.09
C TYR A 85 17.48 -2.91 18.40
N ASP A 86 18.53 -2.18 18.77
CA ASP A 86 19.92 -2.45 18.33
C ASP A 86 20.67 -3.26 19.38
N PHE A 87 20.89 -4.54 19.09
CA PHE A 87 21.69 -5.44 19.94
C PHE A 87 23.20 -5.12 19.88
N GLY A 88 23.60 -4.28 18.95
CA GLY A 88 25.01 -4.01 18.62
C GLY A 88 25.59 -5.05 17.66
N LYS A 89 26.83 -4.78 17.22
CA LYS A 89 27.55 -5.61 16.24
C LYS A 89 26.79 -5.85 14.93
N GLY A 90 25.91 -4.91 14.55
CA GLY A 90 25.09 -4.98 13.34
C GLY A 90 23.88 -5.91 13.42
N TRP A 91 23.46 -6.31 14.60
CA TRP A 91 22.21 -7.02 14.82
C TRP A 91 21.12 -6.06 15.27
N THR A 92 19.97 -6.10 14.60
CA THR A 92 18.79 -5.29 14.91
C THR A 92 17.53 -6.12 14.86
N MET A 93 16.49 -5.65 15.55
CA MET A 93 15.14 -6.17 15.53
C MET A 93 14.19 -5.02 15.21
N GLY A 94 13.14 -5.28 14.46
CA GLY A 94 12.01 -4.39 14.28
C GLY A 94 10.70 -5.13 14.41
N SER A 95 9.68 -4.42 14.88
CA SER A 95 8.31 -4.88 14.97
C SER A 95 7.37 -3.72 14.66
N GLU A 96 6.27 -4.01 14.00
CA GLU A 96 5.18 -3.11 13.68
C GLU A 96 3.87 -3.78 14.06
N ILE A 97 3.11 -3.09 14.92
CA ILE A 97 1.83 -3.57 15.42
C ILE A 97 0.79 -2.54 15.00
N GLU A 98 -0.19 -2.97 14.24
CA GLU A 98 -1.30 -2.16 13.76
C GLU A 98 -2.56 -2.42 14.56
N PHE A 99 -3.32 -1.36 14.76
CA PHE A 99 -4.67 -1.35 15.31
C PHE A 99 -5.57 -0.70 14.25
N GLU A 100 -6.31 -1.50 13.52
CA GLU A 100 -7.31 -1.00 12.58
C GLU A 100 -8.63 -0.75 13.27
N HIS A 101 -9.37 0.29 12.85
CA HIS A 101 -10.73 0.63 13.31
C HIS A 101 -10.90 0.62 14.85
N GLY A 102 -9.86 0.99 15.59
CA GLY A 102 -9.89 1.07 17.04
C GLY A 102 -9.52 -0.23 17.77
N GLY A 103 -9.06 -1.26 17.07
CA GLY A 103 -8.65 -2.54 17.64
C GLY A 103 -9.81 -3.44 18.05
N THR A 104 -9.51 -4.55 18.67
CA THR A 104 -10.49 -5.60 18.98
C THR A 104 -11.60 -5.15 19.93
N GLY A 105 -12.86 -5.43 19.56
CA GLY A 105 -14.04 -5.30 20.41
C GLY A 105 -14.67 -3.92 20.48
N SER A 106 -14.19 -2.92 19.75
CA SER A 106 -14.65 -1.54 19.86
C SER A 106 -15.37 -0.98 18.64
N ALA A 107 -15.27 -1.61 17.47
CA ALA A 107 -15.84 -1.12 16.22
C ALA A 107 -16.71 -2.16 15.52
N TYR A 108 -17.50 -1.68 14.56
CA TYR A 108 -18.13 -2.52 13.56
C TYR A 108 -17.40 -2.29 12.25
N GLU A 109 -16.74 -3.28 11.74
CA GLU A 109 -16.10 -3.27 10.43
C GLU A 109 -17.11 -3.73 9.38
N ARG A 110 -17.08 -3.05 8.24
CA ARG A 110 -17.80 -3.44 7.04
C ARG A 110 -16.77 -3.68 5.97
N GLU A 111 -16.31 -4.90 5.87
CA GLU A 111 -15.17 -5.31 5.06
C GLU A 111 -15.30 -5.04 3.57
N TYR A 112 -16.49 -4.75 3.06
CA TYR A 112 -16.71 -4.52 1.64
C TYR A 112 -16.23 -3.17 1.08
N GLU A 113 -15.74 -2.26 1.90
CA GLU A 113 -15.23 -0.96 1.43
C GLU A 113 -13.70 -0.90 1.33
N GLU A 114 -12.98 -1.79 1.99
CA GLU A 114 -11.53 -1.87 1.97
C GLU A 114 -11.04 -3.00 1.08
N GLY A 115 -10.83 -2.75 -0.18
CA GLY A 115 -10.24 -3.75 -1.09
C GLY A 115 -11.23 -4.65 -1.83
N GLY A 116 -12.52 -4.40 -1.72
CA GLY A 116 -13.52 -5.09 -2.53
C GLY A 116 -14.01 -6.41 -1.96
N GLU A 117 -13.83 -6.65 -0.69
CA GLU A 117 -14.46 -7.77 -0.02
C GLU A 117 -15.98 -7.59 -0.02
N TRP A 118 -16.68 -8.58 -0.54
CA TRP A 118 -18.14 -8.60 -0.63
C TRP A 118 -18.74 -9.32 0.56
N GLU A 119 -18.27 -9.06 1.74
CA GLU A 119 -18.79 -9.67 2.93
C GLU A 119 -20.02 -8.93 3.43
N SER A 120 -21.09 -9.67 3.66
CA SER A 120 -22.31 -9.13 4.27
C SER A 120 -22.21 -9.09 5.78
N GLU A 121 -21.12 -9.57 6.34
CA GLU A 121 -20.90 -9.62 7.78
C GLU A 121 -20.35 -8.30 8.27
N VAL A 122 -20.95 -7.85 9.36
CA VAL A 122 -20.43 -6.75 10.17
C VAL A 122 -19.62 -7.41 11.26
N GLU A 123 -18.30 -7.41 11.12
CA GLU A 123 -17.46 -7.81 12.22
C GLU A 123 -17.56 -6.80 13.36
N LYS A 124 -17.67 -7.31 14.56
CA LYS A 124 -17.75 -6.50 15.74
C LYS A 124 -16.38 -6.44 16.40
N GLY A 125 -15.73 -5.31 16.19
CA GLY A 125 -14.39 -5.06 16.69
C GLY A 125 -13.44 -4.80 15.55
N GLY A 126 -12.51 -3.89 15.72
CA GLY A 126 -11.41 -3.69 14.78
C GLY A 126 -10.40 -4.83 14.86
N GLU A 127 -9.36 -4.75 14.05
CA GLU A 127 -8.29 -5.72 13.97
C GLU A 127 -7.06 -5.28 14.76
N VAL A 128 -6.30 -6.24 15.30
CA VAL A 128 -4.95 -6.02 15.81
C VAL A 128 -4.03 -6.97 15.10
N GLU A 129 -3.14 -6.44 14.29
CA GLU A 129 -2.27 -7.22 13.42
C GLU A 129 -0.79 -6.99 13.72
N LEU A 130 0.00 -8.05 13.59
CA LEU A 130 1.46 -7.98 13.59
C LEU A 130 1.92 -7.81 12.14
N GLU A 131 1.96 -6.58 11.62
CA GLU A 131 2.40 -6.33 10.25
C GLU A 131 3.86 -6.71 10.01
N GLN A 132 4.73 -6.50 11.00
CA GLN A 132 6.12 -6.87 10.88
C GLN A 132 6.69 -7.40 12.21
N PHE A 133 7.50 -8.45 12.11
CA PHE A 133 8.48 -8.86 13.12
C PHE A 133 9.67 -9.49 12.44
N TRP A 134 10.85 -8.89 12.63
CA TRP A 134 12.04 -9.37 11.96
C TRP A 134 13.31 -9.20 12.79
N LEU A 135 14.27 -10.09 12.53
CA LEU A 135 15.65 -9.96 12.96
C LEU A 135 16.54 -9.70 11.74
N GLN A 136 17.51 -8.83 11.88
CA GLN A 136 18.39 -8.45 10.80
C GLN A 136 19.86 -8.45 11.24
N LYS A 137 20.73 -8.88 10.33
CA LYS A 137 22.16 -8.75 10.41
C LYS A 137 22.69 -7.85 9.28
N SER A 138 23.38 -6.78 9.65
CA SER A 138 24.03 -5.85 8.72
C SER A 138 25.49 -6.18 8.52
N PHE A 139 25.94 -6.08 7.26
CA PHE A 139 27.32 -6.29 6.83
C PHE A 139 27.79 -5.07 6.03
N TRP A 140 29.09 -4.82 6.02
CA TRP A 140 29.73 -3.81 5.19
C TRP A 140 29.04 -2.43 5.29
N GLN A 141 28.77 -1.99 6.52
CA GLN A 141 28.12 -0.70 6.78
C GLN A 141 26.75 -0.53 6.08
N GLY A 142 25.93 -1.60 6.07
CA GLY A 142 24.58 -1.56 5.49
C GLY A 142 24.54 -1.73 3.95
N LYS A 143 25.70 -2.01 3.33
CA LYS A 143 25.70 -2.36 1.90
C LYS A 143 25.06 -3.72 1.62
N LEU A 144 25.04 -4.61 2.61
CA LEU A 144 24.30 -5.87 2.60
C LEU A 144 23.67 -6.09 3.97
N ASN A 145 22.39 -6.37 3.98
CA ASN A 145 21.63 -6.76 5.16
C ASN A 145 20.88 -8.07 4.86
N VAL A 146 20.88 -8.95 5.83
CA VAL A 146 20.06 -10.18 5.81
C VAL A 146 19.00 -10.03 6.87
N ARG A 147 17.74 -10.07 6.47
CA ARG A 147 16.56 -9.94 7.34
C ARG A 147 15.73 -11.21 7.26
N VAL A 148 15.24 -11.69 8.38
CA VAL A 148 14.41 -12.90 8.47
C VAL A 148 13.23 -12.59 9.38
N GLY A 149 12.04 -12.98 8.98
CA GLY A 149 10.82 -12.81 9.78
C GLY A 149 9.60 -12.53 8.91
N HIS A 150 8.60 -11.89 9.50
CA HIS A 150 7.44 -11.34 8.82
C HIS A 150 7.79 -9.93 8.39
N ILE A 151 7.78 -9.67 7.08
CA ILE A 151 8.41 -8.49 6.46
C ILE A 151 7.55 -7.92 5.36
N VAL A 152 7.59 -6.60 5.17
CA VAL A 152 6.90 -5.94 4.05
C VAL A 152 7.50 -6.39 2.73
N VAL A 153 6.64 -6.75 1.79
CA VAL A 153 7.00 -7.08 0.42
C VAL A 153 7.25 -5.78 -0.35
N PRO A 154 8.45 -5.51 -0.88
CA PRO A 154 8.84 -4.18 -1.35
C PRO A 154 8.34 -3.89 -2.78
N VAL A 155 7.09 -4.21 -3.11
CA VAL A 155 6.52 -3.95 -4.43
C VAL A 155 5.54 -2.79 -4.38
N GLY A 156 5.45 -2.02 -5.47
CA GLY A 156 4.60 -0.86 -5.57
C GLY A 156 5.16 0.40 -4.90
N LEU A 157 4.47 1.51 -5.08
CA LEU A 157 4.81 2.79 -4.44
C LEU A 157 4.16 2.92 -3.07
N ASN A 158 2.83 2.70 -3.01
CA ASN A 158 2.05 2.97 -1.80
C ASN A 158 2.27 1.87 -0.77
N ASN A 159 2.32 0.61 -1.19
CA ASN A 159 2.65 -0.48 -0.28
C ASN A 159 4.05 -0.32 0.34
N ALA A 160 5.06 0.01 -0.44
CA ALA A 160 6.41 0.22 0.09
C ALA A 160 6.54 1.49 0.96
N HIS A 161 5.59 2.43 0.88
CA HIS A 161 5.59 3.73 1.56
C HIS A 161 4.17 4.12 1.98
N HIS A 162 3.52 3.27 2.76
CA HIS A 162 2.09 3.32 3.08
C HIS A 162 1.71 4.34 4.16
N GLU A 163 2.69 4.91 4.85
CA GLU A 163 2.43 5.83 5.94
C GLU A 163 1.74 7.13 5.49
N PRO A 164 0.89 7.74 6.33
CA PRO A 164 -0.04 8.80 5.90
C PRO A 164 0.62 10.10 5.43
N LEU A 165 1.89 10.35 5.75
CA LEU A 165 2.59 11.54 5.26
C LEU A 165 3.18 11.32 3.85
N ASN A 166 3.13 10.11 3.32
CA ASN A 166 3.69 9.74 2.03
C ASN A 166 2.71 9.90 0.85
N PHE A 167 1.47 10.28 1.10
CA PHE A 167 0.46 10.58 0.08
C PHE A 167 -0.39 11.80 0.49
N PHE A 168 -1.05 12.46 -0.49
CA PHE A 168 -1.79 13.69 -0.21
C PHE A 168 -3.25 13.46 0.18
N THR A 169 -3.93 12.46 -0.38
CA THR A 169 -5.34 12.16 -0.07
C THR A 169 -5.53 11.81 1.40
N VAL A 170 -6.74 11.95 1.93
CA VAL A 170 -7.05 11.57 3.32
C VAL A 170 -6.83 10.07 3.50
N TYR A 171 -7.39 9.26 2.62
CA TYR A 171 -7.15 7.81 2.58
C TYR A 171 -6.01 7.45 1.64
N ARG A 172 -5.46 6.26 1.82
CA ARG A 172 -4.45 5.68 0.92
C ARG A 172 -4.88 5.74 -0.55
N PRO A 173 -3.95 5.87 -1.50
CA PRO A 173 -4.26 5.80 -2.93
C PRO A 173 -4.94 4.49 -3.30
N GLU A 174 -6.09 4.57 -4.00
CA GLU A 174 -6.94 3.41 -4.23
C GLU A 174 -6.39 2.41 -5.26
N GLY A 175 -5.82 2.91 -6.36
CA GLY A 175 -5.53 2.05 -7.50
C GLY A 175 -4.61 0.89 -7.16
N GLU A 176 -3.46 1.17 -6.57
CA GLU A 176 -2.52 0.14 -6.14
C GLU A 176 -3.09 -0.67 -4.97
N ASN A 177 -3.68 0.02 -3.97
CA ASN A 177 -4.26 -0.62 -2.79
C ASN A 177 -5.43 -1.57 -3.13
N THR A 178 -6.10 -1.37 -4.26
CA THR A 178 -7.14 -2.29 -4.72
C THR A 178 -6.56 -3.62 -5.23
N ILE A 179 -5.42 -3.60 -5.93
CA ILE A 179 -4.90 -4.81 -6.58
C ILE A 179 -3.86 -5.56 -5.78
N ILE A 180 -3.19 -4.87 -4.86
CA ILE A 180 -2.31 -5.43 -3.83
C ILE A 180 -2.57 -4.69 -2.52
N PRO A 181 -2.43 -5.31 -1.35
CA PRO A 181 -2.67 -4.61 -0.09
C PRO A 181 -1.62 -3.52 0.16
N SER A 182 -1.98 -2.56 0.97
CA SER A 182 -1.11 -1.66 1.68
C SER A 182 -1.52 -1.72 3.15
N THR A 183 -0.87 -2.57 3.96
CA THR A 183 0.48 -3.11 3.78
C THR A 183 0.46 -4.56 3.30
N TRP A 184 1.28 -4.92 2.32
CA TRP A 184 1.52 -6.31 1.96
C TRP A 184 2.77 -6.82 2.69
N HIS A 185 2.60 -7.73 3.61
CA HIS A 185 3.67 -8.37 4.37
C HIS A 185 3.58 -9.90 4.26
N GLN A 186 4.73 -10.57 4.36
CA GLN A 186 4.84 -12.03 4.24
C GLN A 186 6.02 -12.55 5.07
N THR A 187 5.91 -13.79 5.50
CA THR A 187 7.02 -14.47 6.20
C THR A 187 8.07 -14.93 5.19
N GLY A 188 9.34 -14.61 5.48
CA GLY A 188 10.42 -14.99 4.59
C GLY A 188 11.79 -14.42 4.96
N ILE A 189 12.63 -14.34 3.93
CA ILE A 189 14.01 -13.84 4.03
C ILE A 189 14.20 -12.73 3.01
N SER A 190 14.81 -11.62 3.44
CA SER A 190 15.20 -10.49 2.59
C SER A 190 16.72 -10.32 2.59
N LEU A 191 17.27 -10.08 1.40
CA LEU A 191 18.61 -9.57 1.17
C LEU A 191 18.47 -8.18 0.58
N TRP A 192 18.92 -7.14 1.31
CA TRP A 192 18.82 -5.78 0.85
C TRP A 192 20.05 -4.95 1.19
N GLY A 193 20.22 -3.82 0.52
CA GLY A 193 21.32 -2.94 0.81
C GLY A 193 21.22 -1.57 0.15
N ARG A 194 22.09 -0.67 0.62
CA ARG A 194 22.24 0.68 0.08
C ARG A 194 23.66 0.88 -0.47
N LEU A 195 23.70 1.38 -1.69
CA LEU A 195 24.89 1.92 -2.36
C LEU A 195 24.69 3.44 -2.51
N PRO A 196 25.67 4.24 -2.87
CA PRO A 196 25.53 5.70 -2.88
C PRO A 196 24.31 6.26 -3.63
N GLN A 197 23.92 5.59 -4.73
CA GLN A 197 22.82 6.05 -5.59
C GLN A 197 21.74 4.99 -5.79
N TRP A 198 21.86 3.84 -5.14
CA TRP A 198 20.99 2.71 -5.33
C TRP A 198 20.59 2.09 -4.00
N ARG A 199 19.32 1.66 -3.93
CA ARG A 199 18.82 0.69 -2.97
C ARG A 199 18.36 -0.53 -3.72
N TYR A 200 18.66 -1.71 -3.21
CA TYR A 200 18.19 -2.97 -3.78
C TYR A 200 17.65 -3.88 -2.69
N GLU A 201 16.71 -4.71 -3.06
CA GLU A 201 16.14 -5.73 -2.19
C GLU A 201 15.67 -6.92 -3.02
N VAL A 202 15.91 -8.14 -2.53
CA VAL A 202 15.37 -9.38 -3.07
C VAL A 202 14.87 -10.19 -1.88
N GLN A 203 13.67 -10.74 -2.00
CA GLN A 203 13.06 -11.55 -0.97
C GLN A 203 12.66 -12.92 -1.49
N PHE A 204 12.74 -13.92 -0.61
CA PHE A 204 12.12 -15.22 -0.78
C PHE A 204 11.07 -15.38 0.31
N LEU A 205 9.82 -15.63 -0.07
CA LEU A 205 8.63 -15.48 0.74
C LEU A 205 7.74 -16.72 0.64
N ALA A 206 6.85 -16.89 1.61
CA ALA A 206 5.70 -17.75 1.46
C ALA A 206 4.81 -17.31 0.28
N GLY A 207 4.05 -18.22 -0.29
CA GLY A 207 3.15 -17.95 -1.41
C GLY A 207 1.79 -17.44 -0.93
N LEU A 208 1.00 -16.88 -1.85
CA LEU A 208 -0.34 -16.37 -1.56
C LEU A 208 -1.40 -17.49 -1.55
N ASP A 209 -2.59 -17.21 -1.04
CA ASP A 209 -3.74 -18.10 -1.15
C ASP A 209 -4.72 -17.64 -2.23
N ALA A 210 -4.83 -18.43 -3.29
CA ALA A 210 -5.80 -18.16 -4.37
C ALA A 210 -7.26 -18.36 -3.97
N LEU A 211 -7.52 -18.88 -2.78
CA LEU A 211 -8.88 -19.04 -2.25
C LEU A 211 -9.53 -17.72 -1.91
N GLU A 212 -8.71 -16.76 -1.52
CA GLU A 212 -9.11 -15.43 -1.10
C GLU A 212 -9.07 -14.41 -2.27
N PHE A 213 -8.62 -14.82 -3.47
CA PHE A 213 -8.64 -13.93 -4.64
C PHE A 213 -10.05 -13.65 -5.09
N ASN A 214 -10.32 -12.38 -5.41
CA ASN A 214 -11.63 -11.95 -5.79
C ASN A 214 -11.62 -10.96 -6.98
N ARG A 215 -12.80 -10.63 -7.43
CA ARG A 215 -13.05 -9.76 -8.58
C ARG A 215 -12.77 -8.29 -8.26
N GLU A 216 -12.99 -7.89 -7.05
CA GLU A 216 -12.88 -6.53 -6.56
C GLU A 216 -11.44 -6.16 -6.21
N GLY A 217 -10.69 -7.10 -5.64
CA GLY A 217 -9.33 -6.91 -5.12
C GLY A 217 -8.21 -7.64 -5.87
N TRP A 218 -8.53 -8.49 -6.87
CA TRP A 218 -7.57 -9.36 -7.56
C TRP A 218 -6.87 -10.30 -6.58
N ILE A 219 -5.58 -10.06 -6.23
CA ILE A 219 -4.83 -10.89 -5.28
C ILE A 219 -4.79 -10.32 -3.87
N HIS A 220 -5.40 -9.16 -3.65
CA HIS A 220 -5.31 -8.37 -2.42
C HIS A 220 -5.54 -9.23 -1.16
N ASP A 221 -6.67 -9.92 -1.08
CA ASP A 221 -7.04 -10.65 0.14
C ASP A 221 -6.26 -11.95 0.33
N GLY A 222 -5.71 -12.51 -0.74
CA GLY A 222 -4.85 -13.72 -0.66
C GLY A 222 -3.50 -13.50 0.02
N THR A 223 -3.22 -12.30 0.50
CA THR A 223 -2.06 -11.99 1.32
C THR A 223 -2.34 -12.05 2.82
N LYS A 224 -3.61 -12.16 3.20
CA LYS A 224 -4.09 -12.17 4.60
C LYS A 224 -4.07 -13.56 5.26
N ASP A 225 -3.37 -14.52 4.70
CA ASP A 225 -3.24 -15.84 5.29
C ASP A 225 -2.65 -15.76 6.71
N PRO A 226 -3.23 -16.45 7.69
CA PRO A 226 -2.65 -16.55 9.03
C PRO A 226 -1.24 -17.12 8.94
N PHE A 227 -0.22 -16.30 9.13
CA PHE A 227 1.20 -16.69 8.98
C PHE A 227 1.65 -17.77 9.97
N GLU A 228 0.88 -18.04 11.01
CA GLU A 228 1.09 -19.12 11.97
C GLU A 228 0.88 -20.51 11.36
N PHE A 229 0.01 -20.60 10.35
CA PHE A 229 -0.37 -21.86 9.71
C PHE A 229 -0.10 -21.86 8.21
N GLU A 230 0.73 -20.93 7.76
CA GLU A 230 1.04 -20.80 6.34
C GLU A 230 1.76 -22.05 5.82
N PRO A 231 1.15 -22.79 4.87
CA PRO A 231 1.77 -24.00 4.38
C PRO A 231 2.98 -23.65 3.49
N ALA A 232 4.17 -24.08 3.89
CA ALA A 232 5.41 -23.86 3.16
C ALA A 232 5.52 -24.76 1.91
N ASN A 233 4.46 -24.83 1.11
CA ASN A 233 4.36 -25.59 -0.13
C ASN A 233 4.27 -24.67 -1.37
N LYS A 234 3.99 -23.38 -1.13
CA LYS A 234 3.92 -22.31 -2.12
C LYS A 234 4.97 -21.25 -1.77
N TYR A 235 5.62 -20.72 -2.76
CA TYR A 235 6.69 -19.74 -2.57
C TYR A 235 6.55 -18.59 -3.56
N GLY A 236 7.04 -17.43 -3.12
CA GLY A 236 7.17 -16.24 -3.93
C GLY A 236 8.57 -15.64 -3.83
N VAL A 237 8.92 -14.88 -4.84
CA VAL A 237 10.14 -14.07 -4.90
C VAL A 237 9.73 -12.65 -5.24
N SER A 238 10.16 -11.68 -4.47
CA SER A 238 10.03 -10.27 -4.80
C SER A 238 11.38 -9.63 -5.02
N ALA A 239 11.42 -8.57 -5.83
CA ALA A 239 12.61 -7.78 -6.03
C ALA A 239 12.26 -6.30 -6.21
N ARG A 240 13.11 -5.41 -5.70
CA ARG A 240 13.01 -3.97 -5.88
C ARG A 240 14.40 -3.37 -6.09
N ILE A 241 14.46 -2.38 -6.97
CA ILE A 241 15.62 -1.50 -7.13
C ILE A 241 15.16 -0.05 -7.21
N ASP A 242 15.79 0.82 -6.43
CA ASP A 242 15.55 2.27 -6.42
C ASP A 242 16.81 3.00 -6.84
N ASN A 243 16.65 4.03 -7.67
CA ASN A 243 17.72 4.93 -8.10
C ASN A 243 17.50 6.34 -7.55
N TYR A 244 18.54 6.92 -6.96
CA TYR A 244 18.59 8.27 -6.37
C TYR A 244 19.67 9.15 -7.02
N SER A 245 20.08 8.86 -8.25
CA SER A 245 21.16 9.58 -8.93
C SER A 245 20.88 11.06 -9.17
N LEU A 246 19.60 11.42 -9.31
CA LEU A 246 19.16 12.80 -9.52
C LEU A 246 18.63 13.37 -8.21
N PRO A 247 19.19 14.51 -7.71
CA PRO A 247 18.74 15.12 -6.47
C PRO A 247 17.23 15.41 -6.48
N GLY A 248 16.54 14.92 -5.44
CA GLY A 248 15.09 15.07 -5.30
C GLY A 248 14.24 14.10 -6.13
N LEU A 249 14.85 13.23 -6.94
CA LEU A 249 14.14 12.23 -7.72
C LEU A 249 14.55 10.81 -7.29
N ARG A 250 13.57 10.01 -6.91
CA ARG A 250 13.67 8.56 -6.78
C ARG A 250 12.89 7.90 -7.92
N ILE A 251 13.47 6.92 -8.55
CA ILE A 251 12.79 6.03 -9.51
C ILE A 251 12.91 4.61 -8.98
N GLY A 252 11.80 3.91 -8.84
CA GLY A 252 11.70 2.53 -8.38
C GLY A 252 11.20 1.59 -9.48
N LEU A 253 11.75 0.40 -9.48
CA LEU A 253 11.27 -0.74 -10.26
C LEU A 253 11.14 -1.91 -9.30
N SER A 254 9.98 -2.55 -9.27
CA SER A 254 9.72 -3.70 -8.38
C SER A 254 8.86 -4.75 -9.05
N GLY A 255 8.90 -5.96 -8.51
CA GLY A 255 8.10 -7.05 -9.01
C GLY A 255 8.01 -8.22 -8.04
N TYR A 256 7.02 -9.06 -8.27
CA TYR A 256 6.77 -10.29 -7.54
C TYR A 256 6.46 -11.42 -8.51
N TYR A 257 6.97 -12.61 -8.23
CA TYR A 257 6.59 -13.84 -8.88
C TYR A 257 6.41 -14.95 -7.86
N GLY A 258 5.26 -15.62 -7.87
CA GLY A 258 4.97 -16.68 -6.91
C GLY A 258 3.84 -17.59 -7.35
N HIS A 259 3.56 -18.61 -6.52
CA HIS A 259 2.48 -19.54 -6.72
C HIS A 259 1.46 -19.37 -5.60
N SER A 260 0.17 -19.54 -5.91
CA SER A 260 -0.93 -19.38 -4.97
C SER A 260 -1.77 -20.64 -4.76
N ILE A 261 -1.45 -21.73 -5.45
CA ILE A 261 -2.14 -23.02 -5.32
C ILE A 261 -1.12 -24.13 -5.12
N ASP A 262 -1.44 -25.05 -4.21
CA ASP A 262 -0.65 -26.24 -3.95
C ASP A 262 -1.48 -27.53 -4.19
N ASN A 263 -0.83 -28.55 -4.79
CA ASN A 263 -1.33 -29.92 -4.96
C ASN A 263 -2.74 -30.04 -5.55
N THR A 264 -3.20 -29.06 -6.32
CA THR A 264 -4.53 -29.05 -6.91
C THR A 264 -4.45 -29.44 -8.39
N TYR A 265 -5.29 -30.39 -8.78
CA TYR A 265 -5.40 -30.89 -10.16
C TYR A 265 -6.81 -30.64 -10.67
N VAL A 266 -6.92 -30.21 -11.92
CA VAL A 266 -8.19 -30.16 -12.67
C VAL A 266 -8.15 -31.16 -13.80
N ARG A 267 -9.31 -31.75 -14.08
CA ARG A 267 -9.48 -32.67 -15.21
C ARG A 267 -10.10 -31.91 -16.38
N ASN A 268 -9.40 -31.83 -17.48
CA ASN A 268 -9.88 -31.23 -18.72
C ASN A 268 -11.01 -32.07 -19.35
N ALA A 269 -11.74 -31.48 -20.32
CA ALA A 269 -12.80 -32.19 -21.05
C ALA A 269 -12.35 -33.49 -21.68
N ASP A 270 -11.09 -33.62 -22.06
CA ASP A 270 -10.47 -34.80 -22.62
C ASP A 270 -10.01 -35.84 -21.59
N GLY A 271 -10.34 -35.61 -20.30
CA GLY A 271 -10.00 -36.50 -19.19
C GLY A 271 -8.55 -36.44 -18.73
N GLN A 272 -7.74 -35.52 -19.29
CA GLN A 272 -6.38 -35.29 -18.84
C GLN A 272 -6.35 -34.43 -17.55
N GLU A 273 -5.53 -34.84 -16.60
CA GLU A 273 -5.30 -34.07 -15.37
C GLU A 273 -4.17 -33.07 -15.61
N SER A 274 -4.41 -31.81 -15.26
CA SER A 274 -3.40 -30.74 -15.22
C SER A 274 -3.27 -30.17 -13.81
N LYS A 275 -2.04 -29.97 -13.36
CA LYS A 275 -1.76 -29.35 -12.07
C LYS A 275 -1.93 -27.83 -12.21
N LEU A 276 -2.80 -27.25 -11.36
CA LEU A 276 -2.89 -25.81 -11.23
C LEU A 276 -1.73 -25.29 -10.39
N LYS A 277 -1.25 -24.12 -10.75
CA LYS A 277 -0.19 -23.41 -10.00
C LYS A 277 -0.66 -22.06 -9.48
N GLY A 278 -1.61 -21.43 -10.15
CA GLY A 278 -2.01 -20.06 -9.85
C GLY A 278 -0.77 -19.17 -9.83
N ALA A 279 0.05 -19.21 -10.89
CA ALA A 279 1.27 -18.42 -10.91
C ALA A 279 0.92 -16.93 -11.07
N ILE A 280 1.44 -16.12 -10.17
CA ILE A 280 1.29 -14.67 -10.14
C ILE A 280 2.58 -14.05 -10.66
N ALA A 281 2.46 -13.11 -11.59
CA ALA A 281 3.54 -12.21 -11.98
C ALA A 281 3.04 -10.77 -11.84
N PHE A 282 3.68 -9.98 -10.99
CA PHE A 282 3.36 -8.57 -10.76
C PHE A 282 4.59 -7.71 -11.01
N GLY A 283 4.40 -6.56 -11.63
CA GLY A 283 5.45 -5.57 -11.88
C GLY A 283 4.94 -4.16 -11.65
N SER A 284 5.78 -3.33 -11.06
CA SER A 284 5.51 -1.92 -10.78
C SER A 284 6.71 -1.05 -11.15
N VAL A 285 6.41 0.08 -11.77
CA VAL A 285 7.35 1.19 -11.97
C VAL A 285 6.79 2.41 -11.23
N ASP A 286 7.61 3.02 -10.40
CA ASP A 286 7.18 4.16 -9.60
C ASP A 286 8.24 5.25 -9.51
N PHE A 287 7.81 6.45 -9.17
CA PHE A 287 8.73 7.56 -8.91
C PHE A 287 8.20 8.53 -7.86
N THR A 288 9.13 9.24 -7.23
CA THR A 288 8.84 10.39 -6.36
C THR A 288 9.82 11.50 -6.69
N LEU A 289 9.31 12.68 -7.01
CA LEU A 289 10.06 13.92 -7.19
C LEU A 289 9.69 14.88 -6.06
N ASP A 290 10.69 15.28 -5.24
CA ASP A 290 10.58 16.33 -4.23
C ASP A 290 11.60 17.42 -4.57
N ARG A 291 11.16 18.41 -5.35
CA ARG A 291 12.04 19.49 -5.83
C ARG A 291 11.24 20.74 -6.18
N TRP A 292 11.86 21.90 -5.99
CA TRP A 292 11.26 23.21 -6.34
C TRP A 292 9.91 23.48 -5.69
N ASN A 293 9.74 23.04 -4.43
CA ASN A 293 8.48 23.13 -3.67
C ASN A 293 7.34 22.26 -4.23
N TRP A 294 7.63 21.40 -5.18
CA TRP A 294 6.73 20.39 -5.71
C TRP A 294 7.06 19.02 -5.13
N ILE A 295 6.02 18.29 -4.80
CA ILE A 295 6.09 16.84 -4.64
C ILE A 295 5.22 16.24 -5.74
N VAL A 296 5.83 15.37 -6.57
CA VAL A 296 5.12 14.62 -7.60
C VAL A 296 5.42 13.14 -7.40
N ARG A 297 4.38 12.31 -7.37
CA ARG A 297 4.50 10.85 -7.21
C ARG A 297 3.67 10.17 -8.29
N GLY A 298 4.14 9.04 -8.78
CA GLY A 298 3.38 8.25 -9.74
C GLY A 298 3.82 6.80 -9.76
N GLN A 299 2.88 5.93 -10.13
CA GLN A 299 3.12 4.51 -10.31
C GLN A 299 2.34 3.97 -11.50
N ALA A 300 2.83 2.85 -12.02
CA ALA A 300 2.13 2.02 -13.00
C ALA A 300 2.38 0.55 -12.66
N ASP A 301 1.30 -0.18 -12.44
CA ASP A 301 1.27 -1.53 -11.92
C ASP A 301 0.56 -2.45 -12.89
N TYR A 302 1.11 -3.63 -13.09
CA TYR A 302 0.51 -4.67 -13.91
C TYR A 302 0.68 -6.03 -13.26
N GLY A 303 -0.42 -6.75 -13.14
CA GLY A 303 -0.47 -8.10 -12.62
C GLY A 303 -1.03 -9.11 -13.62
N HIS A 304 -0.50 -10.33 -13.57
CA HIS A 304 -0.96 -11.48 -14.33
C HIS A 304 -1.11 -12.70 -13.43
N LEU A 305 -2.25 -13.38 -13.50
CA LEU A 305 -2.56 -14.61 -12.79
C LEU A 305 -2.80 -15.73 -13.81
N SER A 306 -1.97 -16.77 -13.77
CA SER A 306 -2.26 -17.99 -14.53
C SER A 306 -3.44 -18.73 -13.92
N ASP A 307 -4.09 -19.56 -14.75
CA ASP A 307 -5.18 -20.45 -14.30
C ASP A 307 -6.39 -19.72 -13.68
N ALA A 308 -6.52 -18.39 -13.84
CA ALA A 308 -7.56 -17.56 -13.21
C ALA A 308 -8.99 -18.11 -13.44
N TYR A 309 -9.29 -18.64 -14.63
CA TYR A 309 -10.59 -19.25 -14.91
C TYR A 309 -10.78 -20.57 -14.17
N ASP A 310 -9.76 -21.38 -14.06
CA ASP A 310 -9.83 -22.71 -13.46
C ASP A 310 -9.82 -22.62 -11.93
N ILE A 311 -9.16 -21.60 -11.36
CA ILE A 311 -9.20 -21.29 -9.92
C ILE A 311 -10.63 -21.03 -9.45
N VAL A 312 -11.38 -20.24 -10.19
CA VAL A 312 -12.80 -19.92 -9.90
C VAL A 312 -13.68 -21.17 -9.86
N ASN A 313 -13.36 -22.14 -10.71
CA ASN A 313 -14.13 -23.39 -10.85
C ASN A 313 -13.67 -24.51 -9.91
N LEU A 314 -12.75 -24.23 -8.99
CA LEU A 314 -12.37 -25.20 -7.94
C LEU A 314 -13.55 -25.39 -6.99
N GLY A 315 -14.34 -26.43 -7.22
CA GLY A 315 -15.56 -26.68 -6.46
C GLY A 315 -15.36 -26.82 -4.94
N GLY A 316 -16.40 -26.53 -4.19
CA GLY A 316 -16.46 -26.74 -2.75
C GLY A 316 -15.93 -25.60 -1.87
N ARG A 317 -15.64 -24.47 -2.44
CA ARG A 317 -15.07 -23.31 -1.74
C ARG A 317 -16.14 -22.22 -1.56
N GLN A 318 -16.85 -22.31 -0.48
CA GLN A 318 -17.66 -21.19 0.01
C GLN A 318 -16.92 -20.59 1.20
N SER A 319 -16.64 -19.30 1.15
CA SER A 319 -16.24 -18.56 2.35
C SER A 319 -17.34 -18.72 3.39
N ARG A 320 -16.98 -18.88 4.65
CA ARG A 320 -17.94 -18.93 5.75
C ARG A 320 -18.57 -17.57 6.01
N THR A 321 -17.96 -16.52 5.52
CA THR A 321 -18.28 -15.14 5.81
C THR A 321 -18.90 -14.42 4.62
N SER A 322 -18.61 -14.84 3.38
CA SER A 322 -19.21 -14.27 2.18
C SER A 322 -20.45 -15.03 1.72
N PRO A 323 -21.57 -14.35 1.46
CA PRO A 323 -22.77 -14.96 0.87
C PRO A 323 -22.56 -15.34 -0.60
N TYR A 324 -21.46 -14.92 -1.20
CA TYR A 324 -21.08 -15.21 -2.57
C TYR A 324 -20.08 -16.36 -2.60
N SER A 325 -20.41 -17.43 -3.32
CA SER A 325 -19.43 -18.48 -3.63
C SER A 325 -18.25 -17.83 -4.37
N HIS A 326 -17.03 -18.24 -4.05
CA HIS A 326 -15.76 -17.79 -4.59
C HIS A 326 -15.87 -16.94 -5.81
N ASP A 327 -15.39 -15.73 -5.63
CA ASP A 327 -15.54 -14.76 -6.65
C ASP A 327 -14.60 -15.01 -7.82
N LEU A 328 -15.06 -14.49 -8.93
CA LEU A 328 -14.31 -14.48 -10.16
C LEU A 328 -13.05 -13.65 -9.93
N VAL A 329 -11.89 -14.18 -10.14
CA VAL A 329 -10.65 -13.40 -10.14
C VAL A 329 -10.27 -13.02 -11.58
N GLY A 330 -9.76 -11.81 -11.77
CA GLY A 330 -9.25 -11.34 -13.06
C GLY A 330 -7.98 -12.06 -13.47
N LYS A 331 -7.86 -12.38 -14.76
CA LYS A 331 -6.61 -12.90 -15.33
C LYS A 331 -5.47 -11.90 -15.20
N ASN A 332 -5.79 -10.63 -15.35
CA ASN A 332 -4.82 -9.55 -15.16
C ASN A 332 -5.46 -8.45 -14.30
N ALA A 333 -4.59 -7.64 -13.69
CA ALA A 333 -4.98 -6.43 -13.00
C ALA A 333 -4.06 -5.28 -13.44
N VAL A 334 -4.57 -4.06 -13.36
CA VAL A 334 -3.83 -2.85 -13.72
C VAL A 334 -4.19 -1.70 -12.81
N ALA A 335 -3.19 -0.94 -12.38
CA ALA A 335 -3.38 0.33 -11.71
C ALA A 335 -2.36 1.34 -12.21
N VAL A 336 -2.79 2.59 -12.40
CA VAL A 336 -1.93 3.72 -12.74
C VAL A 336 -2.38 4.91 -11.93
N GLY A 337 -1.46 5.60 -11.30
CA GLY A 337 -1.75 6.79 -10.51
C GLY A 337 -0.67 7.85 -10.63
N ILE A 338 -1.08 9.10 -10.52
CA ILE A 338 -0.18 10.24 -10.43
C ILE A 338 -0.78 11.29 -9.50
N GLU A 339 0.04 11.84 -8.62
CA GLU A 339 -0.32 12.99 -7.81
C GLU A 339 0.74 14.08 -7.87
N ALA A 340 0.32 15.32 -7.73
CA ALA A 340 1.21 16.47 -7.66
C ALA A 340 0.69 17.48 -6.64
N GLY A 341 1.56 17.98 -5.78
CA GLY A 341 1.27 19.02 -4.81
C GLY A 341 2.34 20.11 -4.82
N TYR A 342 1.90 21.35 -4.64
CA TYR A 342 2.76 22.51 -4.54
C TYR A 342 2.64 23.19 -3.18
N ASP A 343 3.77 23.43 -2.52
CA ASP A 343 3.83 24.09 -1.21
C ASP A 343 3.69 25.62 -1.36
N LEU A 344 2.51 26.15 -1.06
CA LEU A 344 2.23 27.58 -1.09
C LEU A 344 2.99 28.35 0.00
N PHE A 345 3.23 27.73 1.17
CA PHE A 345 3.92 28.41 2.27
C PHE A 345 5.41 28.61 1.98
N SER A 346 5.96 27.89 1.01
CA SER A 346 7.31 28.13 0.51
C SER A 346 7.54 29.57 0.02
N GLN A 347 6.47 30.29 -0.36
CA GLN A 347 6.50 31.68 -0.83
C GLN A 347 6.45 32.68 0.33
N ILE A 348 6.16 32.26 1.58
CA ILE A 348 6.01 33.11 2.74
C ILE A 348 7.19 32.85 3.70
N GLN A 349 8.14 33.80 3.75
CA GLN A 349 9.40 33.65 4.47
C GLN A 349 9.21 33.22 5.94
N LYS A 350 8.24 33.80 6.67
CA LYS A 350 7.98 33.48 8.07
C LYS A 350 7.53 32.01 8.26
N LEU A 351 6.55 31.56 7.47
CA LEU A 351 6.00 30.20 7.56
C LEU A 351 7.03 29.15 7.14
N ARG A 352 7.82 29.48 6.12
CA ARG A 352 8.95 28.66 5.70
C ARG A 352 10.03 28.54 6.80
N ALA A 353 10.32 29.63 7.52
CA ALA A 353 11.26 29.62 8.62
C ALA A 353 10.77 28.78 9.81
N ASP A 354 9.46 28.73 10.03
CA ASP A 354 8.80 27.91 11.05
C ASP A 354 8.59 26.45 10.59
N ASN A 355 9.13 26.05 9.41
CA ASN A 355 8.96 24.73 8.79
C ASN A 355 7.50 24.31 8.54
N GLN A 356 6.58 25.25 8.48
CA GLN A 356 5.19 24.98 8.13
C GLN A 356 5.06 24.84 6.61
N LYS A 357 4.21 23.90 6.18
CA LYS A 357 3.91 23.68 4.76
C LYS A 357 2.42 23.66 4.51
N PHE A 358 2.01 24.13 3.33
CA PHE A 358 0.63 24.08 2.89
C PHE A 358 0.59 23.70 1.41
N TYR A 359 0.24 22.44 1.15
CA TYR A 359 0.13 21.93 -0.20
C TYR A 359 -1.29 22.10 -0.74
N ILE A 360 -1.37 22.53 -2.00
CA ILE A 360 -2.53 22.27 -2.85
C ILE A 360 -2.15 21.12 -3.77
N PHE A 361 -3.05 20.17 -3.96
CA PHE A 361 -2.73 18.97 -4.73
C PHE A 361 -3.86 18.52 -5.64
N GLY A 362 -3.48 17.72 -6.62
CA GLY A 362 -4.37 16.93 -7.45
C GLY A 362 -3.82 15.52 -7.63
N ARG A 363 -4.72 14.54 -7.69
CA ARG A 363 -4.41 13.13 -7.94
C ARG A 363 -5.38 12.57 -8.97
N TYR A 364 -4.86 11.78 -9.90
CA TYR A 364 -5.64 10.99 -10.84
C TYR A 364 -5.20 9.53 -10.76
N GLU A 365 -6.18 8.62 -10.80
CA GLU A 365 -5.97 7.18 -10.79
C GLU A 365 -6.87 6.51 -11.83
N TYR A 366 -6.34 5.48 -12.45
CA TYR A 366 -7.10 4.48 -13.20
C TYR A 366 -6.74 3.10 -12.69
N TYR A 367 -7.73 2.27 -12.41
CA TYR A 367 -7.47 0.90 -11.99
C TYR A 367 -8.57 -0.05 -12.43
N ASN A 368 -8.19 -1.31 -12.58
CA ASN A 368 -9.08 -2.41 -12.88
C ASN A 368 -8.50 -3.71 -12.32
N PRO A 369 -9.01 -4.21 -11.19
CA PRO A 369 -8.59 -5.48 -10.60
C PRO A 369 -9.04 -6.69 -11.41
N TYR A 370 -10.03 -6.51 -12.28
CA TYR A 370 -10.65 -7.60 -13.04
C TYR A 370 -10.51 -7.40 -14.55
N VAL A 371 -9.32 -7.62 -15.08
CA VAL A 371 -9.12 -7.75 -16.52
C VAL A 371 -9.33 -9.22 -16.87
N ARG A 372 -10.52 -9.54 -17.37
CA ARG A 372 -11.02 -10.89 -17.58
C ARG A 372 -10.24 -11.74 -18.57
N ASP A 373 -10.28 -13.05 -18.41
CA ASP A 373 -10.04 -14.03 -19.49
C ASP A 373 -11.19 -13.99 -20.51
N LYS A 374 -10.95 -14.41 -21.72
CA LYS A 374 -11.99 -14.45 -22.79
C LYS A 374 -13.20 -15.32 -22.42
N ARG A 375 -13.02 -16.29 -21.53
CA ARG A 375 -14.07 -17.21 -21.05
C ARG A 375 -14.92 -16.62 -19.93
N GLN A 376 -14.52 -15.49 -19.35
CA GLN A 376 -15.18 -14.87 -18.21
C GLN A 376 -16.14 -13.74 -18.64
N VAL A 377 -17.17 -13.49 -17.83
CA VAL A 377 -18.10 -12.37 -18.00
C VAL A 377 -17.40 -11.05 -17.66
N ALA A 378 -17.82 -9.96 -18.28
CA ALA A 378 -17.32 -8.62 -17.99
C ALA A 378 -18.10 -7.96 -16.85
N TYR A 379 -17.40 -7.33 -15.93
CA TYR A 379 -17.95 -6.51 -14.87
C TYR A 379 -17.41 -5.08 -15.00
N GLU A 380 -18.19 -4.19 -15.58
CA GLU A 380 -17.72 -2.85 -15.94
C GLU A 380 -17.52 -1.94 -14.73
N TYR A 381 -18.13 -2.22 -13.57
CA TYR A 381 -17.98 -1.44 -12.35
C TYR A 381 -16.62 -1.63 -11.67
N THR A 382 -15.88 -2.70 -12.00
CA THR A 382 -14.52 -2.91 -11.50
C THR A 382 -13.51 -1.92 -12.09
N LYS A 383 -13.85 -1.35 -13.27
CA LYS A 383 -13.02 -0.31 -13.91
C LYS A 383 -13.37 1.04 -13.34
N LYS A 384 -12.45 1.64 -12.63
CA LYS A 384 -12.66 2.93 -12.00
C LYS A 384 -11.61 3.94 -12.46
N GLN A 385 -12.03 5.18 -12.55
CA GLN A 385 -11.15 6.35 -12.67
C GLN A 385 -11.45 7.23 -11.47
N ARG A 386 -10.44 7.70 -10.79
CA ARG A 386 -10.61 8.58 -9.64
C ARG A 386 -9.86 9.87 -9.86
N LEU A 387 -10.52 11.00 -9.58
CA LEU A 387 -9.89 12.31 -9.46
C LEU A 387 -10.04 12.77 -8.01
N ALA A 388 -8.96 13.18 -7.38
CA ALA A 388 -8.99 13.83 -6.08
C ALA A 388 -8.26 15.18 -6.16
N VAL A 389 -8.81 16.19 -5.48
CA VAL A 389 -8.18 17.50 -5.33
C VAL A 389 -8.34 17.95 -3.89
N GLY A 390 -7.32 18.61 -3.34
CA GLY A 390 -7.40 18.98 -1.94
C GLY A 390 -6.24 19.81 -1.45
N VAL A 391 -6.16 19.90 -0.12
CA VAL A 391 -5.14 20.67 0.59
C VAL A 391 -4.61 19.89 1.78
N ASN A 392 -3.31 20.05 2.05
CA ASN A 392 -2.64 19.49 3.22
C ASN A 392 -1.89 20.59 3.95
N TYR A 393 -2.18 20.76 5.25
CA TYR A 393 -1.49 21.68 6.11
C TYR A 393 -0.61 20.93 7.10
N TYR A 394 0.67 21.24 7.13
CA TYR A 394 1.66 20.69 8.06
C TYR A 394 2.04 21.79 9.06
N PRO A 395 1.40 21.83 10.25
CA PRO A 395 1.84 22.74 11.33
C PRO A 395 3.20 22.35 11.90
N LEU A 396 3.51 21.06 11.85
CA LEU A 396 4.79 20.45 12.22
C LEU A 396 5.16 19.40 11.16
N PRO A 397 6.44 19.05 10.97
CA PRO A 397 6.84 18.03 10.00
C PRO A 397 6.18 16.67 10.20
N GLN A 398 5.78 16.33 11.44
CA GLN A 398 5.20 15.05 11.83
C GLN A 398 3.66 15.02 11.82
N ILE A 399 3.01 16.16 11.66
CA ILE A 399 1.54 16.28 11.75
C ILE A 399 1.00 16.89 10.46
N VAL A 400 -0.03 16.28 9.90
CA VAL A 400 -0.74 16.80 8.74
C VAL A 400 -2.24 16.88 8.99
N VAL A 401 -2.85 17.98 8.58
CA VAL A 401 -4.30 18.13 8.44
C VAL A 401 -4.62 18.09 6.96
N LYS A 402 -5.49 17.18 6.55
CA LYS A 402 -5.83 16.89 5.16
C LYS A 402 -7.30 17.20 4.88
N ALA A 403 -7.57 17.70 3.70
CA ALA A 403 -8.93 17.81 3.17
C ALA A 403 -8.92 17.55 1.67
N ASP A 404 -9.79 16.67 1.19
CA ASP A 404 -9.94 16.42 -0.23
C ASP A 404 -11.39 16.24 -0.66
N TYR A 405 -11.64 16.55 -1.93
CA TYR A 405 -12.78 16.10 -2.70
C TYR A 405 -12.30 15.00 -3.64
N SER A 406 -12.96 13.85 -3.59
CA SER A 406 -12.67 12.68 -4.41
C SER A 406 -13.89 12.33 -5.26
N HIS A 407 -13.66 11.90 -6.50
CA HIS A 407 -14.72 11.49 -7.41
C HIS A 407 -14.29 10.27 -8.20
N ARG A 408 -14.95 9.14 -7.96
CA ARG A 408 -14.80 7.95 -8.77
C ARG A 408 -15.80 7.98 -9.93
N PHE A 409 -15.30 7.86 -11.14
CA PHE A 409 -16.08 7.80 -12.37
C PHE A 409 -16.32 6.34 -12.74
N LEU A 410 -17.58 5.94 -12.81
CA LEU A 410 -18.00 4.61 -13.22
C LEU A 410 -18.74 4.68 -14.56
N LYS A 411 -18.68 3.59 -15.32
CA LYS A 411 -19.41 3.46 -16.58
C LYS A 411 -20.89 3.16 -16.33
N SER A 412 -21.80 3.80 -17.10
CA SER A 412 -23.21 3.45 -17.07
C SER A 412 -23.41 1.91 -17.18
N PRO A 413 -24.34 1.31 -16.41
CA PRO A 413 -25.44 1.94 -15.65
C PRO A 413 -25.09 2.39 -14.21
N TYR A 414 -23.86 2.28 -13.78
CA TYR A 414 -23.43 2.61 -12.41
C TYR A 414 -23.33 4.13 -12.20
N ASP A 415 -23.71 4.59 -11.02
CA ASP A 415 -23.57 5.99 -10.63
C ASP A 415 -22.11 6.27 -10.19
N ASN A 416 -21.66 7.51 -10.38
CA ASN A 416 -20.38 7.98 -9.87
C ASN A 416 -20.39 8.05 -8.34
N GLU A 417 -19.19 8.01 -7.75
CA GLU A 417 -19.02 7.96 -6.30
C GLU A 417 -18.20 9.15 -5.80
N PRO A 418 -18.84 10.33 -5.63
CA PRO A 418 -18.18 11.50 -5.08
C PRO A 418 -18.15 11.48 -3.55
N SER A 419 -17.06 12.00 -2.95
CA SER A 419 -16.91 12.17 -1.50
C SER A 419 -16.15 13.44 -1.13
N ILE A 420 -16.37 13.93 0.09
CA ILE A 420 -15.54 14.93 0.76
C ILE A 420 -14.92 14.25 1.97
N ASN A 421 -13.61 14.38 2.13
CA ASN A 421 -12.86 13.73 3.18
C ASN A 421 -12.06 14.78 3.96
N LEU A 422 -12.02 14.63 5.27
CA LEU A 422 -11.21 15.41 6.20
C LEU A 422 -10.41 14.45 7.06
N GLY A 423 -9.15 14.75 7.34
CA GLY A 423 -8.31 13.87 8.14
C GLY A 423 -7.22 14.62 8.89
N VAL A 424 -6.76 14.00 9.97
CA VAL A 424 -5.56 14.42 10.70
C VAL A 424 -4.70 13.17 10.86
N ALA A 425 -3.41 13.29 10.53
CA ALA A 425 -2.47 12.19 10.68
C ALA A 425 -1.18 12.65 11.36
N TYR A 426 -0.56 11.71 12.05
CA TYR A 426 0.74 11.82 12.67
C TYR A 426 1.65 10.69 12.18
N GLN A 427 2.94 10.97 12.02
CA GLN A 427 3.98 9.97 11.77
C GLN A 427 5.31 10.44 12.38
N GLY A 428 5.98 9.57 13.13
CA GLY A 428 7.30 9.89 13.68
C GLY A 428 7.81 8.93 14.74
N PHE A 429 8.98 9.23 15.27
CA PHE A 429 9.59 8.52 16.38
C PHE A 429 9.53 9.37 17.65
N PHE A 430 9.32 8.71 18.80
CA PHE A 430 9.25 9.33 20.12
C PHE A 430 10.57 9.16 20.90
N LEU A 431 11.32 8.06 20.61
CA LEU A 431 12.60 7.69 21.20
C LEU A 431 13.58 7.23 20.12
#